data_d8959e0125d3d465ff946d070f448f4f
#
_entry.id   d8959e0125d3d465ff946d070f448f4f
#
_cell.length_a   1.000
_cell.length_b   1.000
_cell.length_c   1.000
_cell.angle_alpha   90.00
_cell.angle_beta   90.00
_cell.angle_gamma   90.00
#
_symmetry.space_group_name_H-M   'P 1'
#
loop_
_entity.id
_entity.type
_entity.pdbx_description
1 polymer ?
#
loop_
_entity_poly.entity_id
_entity_poly.type
_entity_poly.pdbx_seq_one_letter_code
_entity_poly.pdbx_strand_id
1 'polypeptide(L)'
;MRIRASLVGLALMLLILSSQPACALLPFAVSAPTSGKTLVYDAPVSLSIRDGAFLPGTSIGYGGELSNGAAKVLIQGQVAAKQVADSLEWEGTPVPSVSIKLSTRILSFDEQAIHLIGTGHIEIADAAPQVGTAPVSTLIEFNAPVTYSLNKNGMIPGSRISFVGATKEGAQFAGLGGYPYRNSLDSLEYSGRVNPQVFVKLDLRVLNYSDSSVLLGGTANVKVESLPKATQ
;
A
#
# COMPACT_ATOMS: atom_id res chain seq x y z
N MET A 1 -27.29 -5.69 -83.45
CA MET A 1 -26.11 -5.10 -82.85
C MET A 1 -26.22 -5.29 -81.35
N ARG A 2 -25.39 -6.13 -80.72
CA ARG A 2 -25.55 -6.63 -79.37
C ARG A 2 -24.79 -5.78 -78.40
N ILE A 3 -25.44 -5.21 -77.36
CA ILE A 3 -24.78 -4.49 -76.29
C ILE A 3 -24.85 -5.38 -75.03
N ARG A 4 -23.68 -5.77 -74.54
CA ARG A 4 -23.51 -6.56 -73.29
C ARG A 4 -23.43 -5.57 -72.11
N ALA A 5 -24.32 -5.73 -71.16
CA ALA A 5 -24.26 -5.05 -69.89
C ALA A 5 -23.36 -5.85 -68.91
N SER A 6 -22.30 -5.19 -68.38
CA SER A 6 -21.47 -5.69 -67.29
C SER A 6 -22.02 -5.24 -65.95
N LEU A 7 -22.39 -6.17 -65.10
CA LEU A 7 -22.74 -5.99 -63.70
C LEU A 7 -21.42 -5.88 -62.91
N VAL A 8 -21.18 -4.72 -62.30
CA VAL A 8 -20.15 -4.55 -61.30
C VAL A 8 -20.79 -4.65 -59.95
N GLY A 9 -20.52 -5.75 -59.27
CA GLY A 9 -20.99 -6.00 -57.90
C GLY A 9 -20.20 -5.17 -56.89
N LEU A 10 -20.89 -4.25 -56.23
CA LEU A 10 -20.35 -3.47 -55.12
C LEU A 10 -20.46 -4.28 -53.83
N ALA A 11 -19.36 -4.90 -53.36
CA ALA A 11 -19.29 -5.57 -52.08
C ALA A 11 -19.10 -4.51 -50.96
N LEU A 12 -20.20 -4.22 -50.25
CA LEU A 12 -20.21 -3.37 -49.08
C LEU A 12 -19.66 -4.18 -47.90
N MET A 13 -18.37 -3.99 -47.59
CA MET A 13 -17.70 -4.59 -46.44
C MET A 13 -18.08 -3.79 -45.18
N LEU A 14 -19.03 -4.35 -44.40
CA LEU A 14 -19.44 -3.79 -43.09
C LEU A 14 -18.32 -4.06 -42.10
N LEU A 15 -17.50 -3.04 -41.80
CA LEU A 15 -16.57 -3.05 -40.67
C LEU A 15 -17.35 -2.86 -39.37
N ILE A 16 -17.61 -3.94 -38.68
CA ILE A 16 -18.13 -3.91 -37.30
C ILE A 16 -16.95 -3.54 -36.40
N LEU A 17 -16.84 -2.26 -36.05
CA LEU A 17 -15.99 -1.84 -34.93
C LEU A 17 -16.60 -2.36 -33.64
N SER A 18 -16.09 -3.49 -33.16
CA SER A 18 -16.32 -3.95 -31.79
C SER A 18 -15.60 -3.01 -30.83
N SER A 19 -16.31 -2.01 -30.32
CA SER A 19 -15.88 -1.23 -29.15
C SER A 19 -15.89 -2.14 -27.93
N GLN A 20 -14.75 -2.75 -27.62
CA GLN A 20 -14.56 -3.39 -26.33
C GLN A 20 -14.46 -2.29 -25.27
N PRO A 21 -15.29 -2.32 -24.22
CA PRO A 21 -15.05 -1.49 -23.06
C PRO A 21 -13.74 -1.96 -22.42
N ALA A 22 -12.67 -1.21 -22.58
CA ALA A 22 -11.46 -1.36 -21.79
C ALA A 22 -11.87 -1.01 -20.34
N CYS A 23 -12.27 -2.02 -19.56
CA CYS A 23 -12.18 -1.94 -18.11
C CYS A 23 -10.70 -1.69 -17.80
N ALA A 24 -10.34 -0.44 -17.59
CA ALA A 24 -9.07 -0.07 -17.00
C ALA A 24 -9.04 -0.66 -15.59
N LEU A 25 -8.53 -1.88 -15.49
CA LEU A 25 -8.11 -2.47 -14.24
C LEU A 25 -7.04 -1.55 -13.67
N LEU A 26 -7.42 -0.83 -12.62
CA LEU A 26 -6.47 -0.04 -11.83
C LEU A 26 -5.33 -0.98 -11.41
N PRO A 27 -4.05 -0.63 -11.66
CA PRO A 27 -2.91 -1.52 -11.40
C PRO A 27 -2.47 -1.52 -9.94
N PHE A 28 -3.43 -1.59 -9.01
CA PHE A 28 -3.14 -1.70 -7.58
C PHE A 28 -3.63 -3.05 -7.05
N ALA A 29 -3.29 -4.13 -7.74
CA ALA A 29 -3.36 -5.44 -7.13
C ALA A 29 -2.15 -5.58 -6.20
N VAL A 30 -2.31 -5.20 -4.95
CA VAL A 30 -1.30 -5.47 -3.93
C VAL A 30 -1.31 -6.94 -3.61
N SER A 31 -0.21 -7.59 -3.92
CA SER A 31 0.00 -9.01 -3.65
C SER A 31 -0.08 -9.27 -2.15
N ALA A 32 -0.87 -10.25 -1.76
CA ALA A 32 -0.82 -10.77 -0.39
C ALA A 32 0.57 -11.36 -0.12
N PRO A 33 1.17 -11.07 1.02
CA PRO A 33 2.49 -11.62 1.38
C PRO A 33 2.42 -13.14 1.47
N THR A 34 3.29 -13.76 0.73
CA THR A 34 3.41 -15.21 0.62
C THR A 34 4.68 -15.66 1.30
N SER A 35 4.68 -15.80 2.58
CA SER A 35 5.43 -16.85 3.28
C SER A 35 5.44 -16.55 4.77
N GLY A 36 4.91 -17.43 5.48
CA GLY A 36 4.84 -17.76 6.91
C GLY A 36 5.05 -16.68 7.96
N LYS A 37 5.93 -15.74 7.82
CA LYS A 37 6.27 -14.74 8.84
C LYS A 37 6.65 -13.36 8.31
N THR A 38 6.63 -13.15 7.00
CA THR A 38 6.95 -11.85 6.42
C THR A 38 5.68 -11.18 5.93
N LEU A 39 5.46 -9.94 6.33
CA LEU A 39 4.38 -9.08 5.83
C LEU A 39 4.98 -8.06 4.88
N VAL A 40 4.31 -7.84 3.75
CA VAL A 40 4.72 -6.86 2.75
C VAL A 40 3.54 -5.94 2.48
N TYR A 41 3.80 -4.63 2.47
CA TYR A 41 2.82 -3.61 2.14
C TYR A 41 3.40 -2.61 1.16
N ASP A 42 2.65 -2.33 0.10
CA ASP A 42 2.93 -1.25 -0.85
C ASP A 42 1.89 -0.15 -0.66
N ALA A 43 2.36 1.08 -0.49
CA ALA A 43 1.49 2.21 -0.21
C ALA A 43 1.86 3.42 -1.05
N PRO A 44 0.89 4.19 -1.54
CA PRO A 44 1.15 5.55 -1.97
C PRO A 44 1.61 6.38 -0.77
N VAL A 45 2.61 7.23 -0.97
CA VAL A 45 3.11 8.12 0.09
C VAL A 45 3.05 9.58 -0.35
N SER A 46 2.69 10.42 0.59
CA SER A 46 2.82 11.88 0.50
C SER A 46 3.55 12.34 1.76
N LEU A 47 4.76 12.85 1.60
CA LEU A 47 5.67 13.15 2.71
C LEU A 47 6.04 14.62 2.66
N SER A 48 6.32 15.21 3.83
CA SER A 48 6.81 16.59 3.94
C SER A 48 8.00 16.63 4.88
N ILE A 49 9.06 17.34 4.49
CA ILE A 49 10.25 17.53 5.29
C ILE A 49 10.41 19.03 5.47
N ARG A 50 10.41 19.50 6.72
CA ARG A 50 10.63 20.92 7.06
C ARG A 50 12.07 21.30 6.85
N ASP A 51 12.33 22.58 6.64
CA ASP A 51 13.69 23.11 6.60
C ASP A 51 14.46 22.76 7.89
N GLY A 52 15.71 22.36 7.70
CA GLY A 52 16.60 21.88 8.77
C GLY A 52 16.27 20.50 9.33
N ALA A 53 15.19 19.84 8.86
CA ALA A 53 14.76 18.53 9.36
C ALA A 53 15.15 17.38 8.43
N PHE A 54 15.08 16.16 8.99
CA PHE A 54 15.17 14.91 8.25
C PHE A 54 13.82 14.20 8.23
N LEU A 55 13.56 13.46 7.16
CA LEU A 55 12.46 12.51 7.14
C LEU A 55 12.73 11.43 8.19
N PRO A 56 11.84 11.25 9.18
CA PRO A 56 12.07 10.34 10.29
C PRO A 56 12.46 8.94 9.83
N GLY A 57 13.49 8.36 10.44
CA GLY A 57 13.98 7.01 10.11
C GLY A 57 14.79 6.90 8.82
N THR A 58 15.07 8.03 8.14
CA THR A 58 15.84 8.05 6.90
C THR A 58 17.06 8.96 6.99
N SER A 59 17.90 8.94 5.95
CA SER A 59 19.00 9.89 5.76
C SER A 59 18.68 11.02 4.76
N ILE A 60 17.38 11.22 4.46
CA ILE A 60 16.92 12.31 3.59
C ILE A 60 16.57 13.52 4.47
N GLY A 61 17.19 14.66 4.21
CA GLY A 61 16.90 15.93 4.86
C GLY A 61 16.62 17.05 3.87
N TYR A 62 16.01 18.12 4.36
CA TYR A 62 15.81 19.35 3.60
C TYR A 62 16.50 20.51 4.28
N GLY A 63 17.19 21.35 3.54
CA GLY A 63 17.94 22.50 4.05
C GLY A 63 17.58 23.81 3.33
N GLY A 64 16.31 23.94 2.94
CA GLY A 64 15.79 25.15 2.31
C GLY A 64 16.10 25.26 0.81
N GLU A 65 15.86 26.43 0.26
CA GLU A 65 16.11 26.75 -1.14
C GLU A 65 17.51 27.37 -1.32
N LEU A 66 18.19 26.96 -2.39
CA LEU A 66 19.47 27.52 -2.79
C LEU A 66 19.26 28.81 -3.58
N SER A 67 20.28 29.69 -3.63
CA SER A 67 20.24 30.95 -4.37
C SER A 67 19.97 30.83 -5.88
N ASN A 68 20.13 29.62 -6.43
CA ASN A 68 19.81 29.33 -7.82
C ASN A 68 18.39 28.78 -8.03
N GLY A 69 17.54 28.81 -7.01
CA GLY A 69 16.16 28.32 -7.07
C GLY A 69 16.03 26.81 -7.02
N ALA A 70 17.06 26.08 -6.58
CA ALA A 70 17.01 24.64 -6.39
C ALA A 70 16.77 24.28 -4.91
N ALA A 71 16.10 23.15 -4.65
CA ALA A 71 15.98 22.58 -3.31
C ALA A 71 17.33 22.04 -2.82
N LYS A 72 17.77 22.44 -1.63
CA LYS A 72 18.93 21.86 -0.97
C LYS A 72 18.49 20.59 -0.23
N VAL A 73 18.75 19.44 -0.83
CA VAL A 73 18.41 18.13 -0.24
C VAL A 73 19.69 17.52 0.34
N LEU A 74 19.59 16.97 1.54
CA LEU A 74 20.63 16.17 2.18
C LEU A 74 20.33 14.70 1.90
N ILE A 75 21.28 13.97 1.34
CA ILE A 75 21.19 12.53 1.07
C ILE A 75 22.44 11.90 1.68
N GLN A 76 22.28 11.08 2.72
CA GLN A 76 23.39 10.48 3.46
C GLN A 76 24.44 11.51 3.93
N GLY A 77 23.97 12.71 4.32
CA GLY A 77 24.83 13.81 4.77
C GLY A 77 25.45 14.64 3.64
N GLN A 78 25.27 14.26 2.37
CA GLN A 78 25.76 15.03 1.22
C GLN A 78 24.67 15.96 0.68
N VAL A 79 25.08 17.18 0.31
CA VAL A 79 24.18 18.16 -0.29
C VAL A 79 23.99 17.87 -1.77
N ALA A 80 22.73 17.78 -2.19
CA ALA A 80 22.33 17.70 -3.58
C ALA A 80 21.38 18.86 -3.92
N ALA A 81 21.61 19.54 -5.02
CA ALA A 81 20.66 20.49 -5.61
C ALA A 81 19.63 19.72 -6.43
N LYS A 82 18.35 19.90 -6.12
CA LYS A 82 17.25 19.18 -6.73
C LYS A 82 16.18 20.14 -7.24
N GLN A 83 15.45 19.71 -8.27
CA GLN A 83 14.33 20.43 -8.86
C GLN A 83 13.00 19.69 -8.64
N VAL A 84 11.89 20.38 -8.91
CA VAL A 84 10.57 19.74 -8.99
C VAL A 84 10.61 18.60 -10.00
N ALA A 85 9.95 17.48 -9.69
CA ALA A 85 9.93 16.21 -10.41
C ALA A 85 11.21 15.36 -10.30
N ASP A 86 12.29 15.84 -9.70
CA ASP A 86 13.48 15.01 -9.43
C ASP A 86 13.15 13.85 -8.50
N SER A 87 13.78 12.70 -8.75
CA SER A 87 13.63 11.52 -7.92
C SER A 87 14.41 11.65 -6.62
N LEU A 88 13.78 11.18 -5.53
CA LEU A 88 14.39 10.92 -4.24
C LEU A 88 14.07 9.49 -3.81
N GLU A 89 15.08 8.66 -3.77
CA GLU A 89 14.96 7.26 -3.38
C GLU A 89 15.70 7.03 -2.07
N TRP A 90 15.14 6.17 -1.26
CA TRP A 90 15.78 5.73 -0.01
C TRP A 90 15.40 4.29 0.30
N GLU A 91 16.36 3.54 0.79
CA GLU A 91 16.16 2.18 1.28
C GLU A 91 16.94 2.00 2.57
N GLY A 92 16.32 1.35 3.56
CA GLY A 92 16.96 1.13 4.85
C GLY A 92 16.11 0.32 5.83
N THR A 93 16.71 0.05 6.98
CA THR A 93 16.12 -0.69 8.09
C THR A 93 16.02 0.23 9.31
N PRO A 94 14.94 1.05 9.40
CA PRO A 94 14.82 2.05 10.47
C PRO A 94 14.69 1.44 11.87
N VAL A 95 14.14 0.24 11.94
CA VAL A 95 14.03 -0.58 13.16
C VAL A 95 14.29 -2.05 12.84
N PRO A 96 14.68 -2.90 13.81
CA PRO A 96 14.93 -4.32 13.58
C PRO A 96 13.75 -5.02 12.89
N SER A 97 14.06 -5.90 11.95
CA SER A 97 13.08 -6.69 11.17
C SER A 97 12.14 -5.87 10.29
N VAL A 98 12.41 -4.59 10.05
CA VAL A 98 11.60 -3.74 9.17
C VAL A 98 12.49 -3.11 8.11
N SER A 99 12.29 -3.50 6.86
CA SER A 99 12.90 -2.88 5.68
C SER A 99 11.90 -1.94 5.00
N ILE A 100 12.35 -0.76 4.63
CA ILE A 100 11.53 0.23 3.93
C ILE A 100 12.28 0.72 2.70
N LYS A 101 11.58 0.75 1.57
CA LYS A 101 12.04 1.39 0.35
C LYS A 101 11.06 2.50 -0.04
N LEU A 102 11.57 3.70 -0.22
CA LEU A 102 10.83 4.86 -0.70
C LEU A 102 11.28 5.19 -2.12
N SER A 103 10.33 5.29 -3.03
CA SER A 103 10.54 5.76 -4.40
C SER A 103 9.65 6.97 -4.60
N THR A 104 10.24 8.16 -4.42
CA THR A 104 9.50 9.42 -4.42
C THR A 104 10.02 10.40 -5.46
N ARG A 105 9.21 11.44 -5.73
CA ARG A 105 9.56 12.61 -6.52
C ARG A 105 9.20 13.87 -5.76
N ILE A 106 9.95 14.93 -6.00
CA ILE A 106 9.66 16.25 -5.48
C ILE A 106 8.42 16.78 -6.18
N LEU A 107 7.35 17.02 -5.40
CA LEU A 107 6.12 17.64 -5.88
C LEU A 107 6.26 19.16 -5.90
N SER A 108 6.77 19.74 -4.81
CA SER A 108 7.03 21.16 -4.65
C SER A 108 8.00 21.39 -3.49
N PHE A 109 8.58 22.57 -3.41
CA PHE A 109 9.35 23.03 -2.26
C PHE A 109 9.29 24.55 -2.14
N ASP A 110 9.57 25.07 -0.97
CA ASP A 110 9.73 26.47 -0.61
C ASP A 110 10.77 26.61 0.50
N GLU A 111 10.96 27.80 1.04
CA GLU A 111 11.89 28.04 2.15
C GLU A 111 11.56 27.24 3.43
N GLN A 112 10.33 26.76 3.59
CA GLN A 112 9.83 26.12 4.82
C GLN A 112 9.83 24.60 4.75
N ALA A 113 9.52 24.02 3.58
CA ALA A 113 9.38 22.59 3.44
C ALA A 113 9.56 22.10 2.00
N ILE A 114 9.91 20.82 1.86
CA ILE A 114 9.83 20.06 0.63
C ILE A 114 8.71 19.02 0.74
N HIS A 115 7.92 18.90 -0.32
CA HIS A 115 6.82 17.94 -0.44
C HIS A 115 7.18 16.86 -1.46
N LEU A 116 7.03 15.60 -1.05
CA LEU A 116 7.36 14.42 -1.83
C LEU A 116 6.12 13.57 -2.05
N ILE A 117 5.97 13.01 -3.25
CA ILE A 117 4.94 12.00 -3.56
C ILE A 117 5.59 10.78 -4.20
N GLY A 118 5.00 9.62 -4.01
CA GLY A 118 5.51 8.38 -4.61
C GLY A 118 4.93 7.13 -3.99
N THR A 119 5.77 6.12 -3.89
CA THR A 119 5.42 4.82 -3.31
C THR A 119 6.38 4.45 -2.20
N GLY A 120 5.85 3.81 -1.17
CA GLY A 120 6.59 3.17 -0.10
C GLY A 120 6.35 1.66 -0.14
N HIS A 121 7.41 0.89 -0.08
CA HIS A 121 7.40 -0.55 0.10
C HIS A 121 7.93 -0.85 1.48
N ILE A 122 7.15 -1.55 2.30
CA ILE A 122 7.55 -1.95 3.65
C ILE A 122 7.48 -3.47 3.78
N GLU A 123 8.57 -4.06 4.24
CA GLU A 123 8.70 -5.47 4.53
C GLU A 123 8.97 -5.67 6.03
N ILE A 124 8.15 -6.49 6.69
CA ILE A 124 8.23 -6.79 8.12
C ILE A 124 8.51 -8.27 8.27
N ALA A 125 9.75 -8.59 8.61
CA ALA A 125 10.16 -9.96 8.86
C ALA A 125 9.72 -10.43 10.26
N ASP A 126 9.60 -11.74 10.43
CA ASP A 126 9.26 -12.41 11.69
C ASP A 126 7.97 -11.89 12.36
N ALA A 127 6.98 -11.53 11.54
CA ALA A 127 5.71 -11.03 12.03
C ALA A 127 4.98 -12.07 12.90
N ALA A 128 4.65 -11.66 14.13
CA ALA A 128 3.94 -12.46 15.12
C ALA A 128 2.78 -11.64 15.71
N PRO A 129 1.60 -11.61 15.07
CA PRO A 129 0.50 -10.76 15.48
C PRO A 129 0.05 -11.01 16.91
N GLN A 130 -0.01 -9.95 17.72
CA GLN A 130 -0.41 -9.95 19.12
C GLN A 130 -1.39 -8.81 19.38
N VAL A 131 -2.18 -8.94 20.42
CA VAL A 131 -3.00 -7.84 20.94
C VAL A 131 -2.05 -6.73 21.41
N GLY A 132 -2.35 -5.49 21.04
CA GLY A 132 -1.51 -4.35 21.41
C GLY A 132 -2.21 -3.03 21.14
N THR A 133 -1.75 -1.98 21.82
CA THR A 133 -2.24 -0.62 21.64
C THR A 133 -1.46 0.11 20.56
N ALA A 134 -2.13 1.06 19.90
CA ALA A 134 -1.49 1.95 18.95
C ALA A 134 -0.34 2.74 19.60
N PRO A 135 0.76 2.99 18.86
CA PRO A 135 1.88 3.76 19.38
C PRO A 135 1.50 5.22 19.66
N VAL A 136 2.13 5.80 20.68
CA VAL A 136 2.00 7.23 21.01
C VAL A 136 2.85 8.09 20.07
N SER A 137 4.01 7.57 19.65
CA SER A 137 4.88 8.25 18.69
C SER A 137 5.19 7.32 17.51
N THR A 138 5.05 7.84 16.32
CA THR A 138 5.26 7.10 15.08
C THR A 138 6.45 7.68 14.35
N LEU A 139 7.38 6.82 13.94
CA LEU A 139 8.52 7.18 13.10
C LEU A 139 8.04 7.42 11.67
N ILE A 140 7.29 6.45 11.13
CA ILE A 140 6.71 6.51 9.80
C ILE A 140 5.39 5.73 9.78
N GLU A 141 4.42 6.20 8.98
CA GLU A 141 3.09 5.62 8.84
C GLU A 141 2.77 5.40 7.37
N PHE A 142 2.22 4.22 7.08
CA PHE A 142 1.76 3.84 5.74
C PHE A 142 0.28 3.46 5.78
N ASN A 143 -0.45 3.89 4.75
CA ASN A 143 -1.82 3.47 4.48
C ASN A 143 -1.85 2.67 3.18
N ALA A 144 -1.69 1.36 3.29
CA ALA A 144 -1.61 0.47 2.16
C ALA A 144 -2.99 -0.07 1.76
N PRO A 145 -3.43 0.05 0.51
CA PRO A 145 -4.56 -0.71 0.02
C PRO A 145 -4.20 -2.19 0.00
N VAL A 146 -5.10 -3.04 0.48
CA VAL A 146 -4.87 -4.48 0.57
C VAL A 146 -6.04 -5.28 0.03
N THR A 147 -5.72 -6.42 -0.56
CA THR A 147 -6.70 -7.44 -0.98
C THR A 147 -6.18 -8.81 -0.58
N TYR A 148 -6.99 -9.56 0.16
CA TYR A 148 -6.64 -10.89 0.63
C TYR A 148 -7.61 -11.93 0.09
N SER A 149 -7.10 -12.95 -0.58
CA SER A 149 -7.84 -14.15 -0.93
C SER A 149 -7.42 -15.27 0.01
N LEU A 150 -8.33 -15.75 0.85
CA LEU A 150 -8.05 -16.77 1.85
C LEU A 150 -8.82 -18.03 1.53
N ASN A 151 -8.17 -19.17 1.63
CA ASN A 151 -8.82 -20.45 1.68
C ASN A 151 -9.36 -20.73 3.09
N LYS A 152 -10.25 -21.70 3.21
CA LYS A 152 -10.76 -22.19 4.50
C LYS A 152 -9.60 -22.50 5.46
N ASN A 153 -9.72 -22.03 6.69
CA ASN A 153 -8.70 -22.02 7.74
C ASN A 153 -7.48 -21.11 7.45
N GLY A 154 -7.51 -20.31 6.36
CA GLY A 154 -6.51 -19.31 6.10
C GLY A 154 -6.59 -18.13 7.08
N MET A 155 -5.43 -17.61 7.47
CA MET A 155 -5.30 -16.46 8.38
C MET A 155 -5.14 -15.18 7.57
N ILE A 156 -5.78 -14.10 8.01
CA ILE A 156 -5.58 -12.76 7.45
C ILE A 156 -4.16 -12.31 7.81
N PRO A 157 -3.31 -11.97 6.81
CA PRO A 157 -1.95 -11.51 7.05
C PRO A 157 -1.91 -10.33 8.01
N GLY A 158 -0.98 -10.36 8.96
CA GLY A 158 -0.84 -9.32 9.99
C GLY A 158 -1.89 -9.35 11.10
N SER A 159 -2.74 -10.36 11.16
CA SER A 159 -3.80 -10.47 12.18
C SER A 159 -3.81 -11.82 12.88
N ARG A 160 -4.73 -11.98 13.83
CA ARG A 160 -5.07 -13.24 14.49
C ARG A 160 -6.43 -13.77 14.04
N ILE A 161 -6.96 -13.25 12.95
CA ILE A 161 -8.26 -13.61 12.41
C ILE A 161 -8.07 -14.65 11.31
N SER A 162 -8.83 -15.74 11.35
CA SER A 162 -8.85 -16.76 10.31
C SER A 162 -10.25 -16.98 9.76
N PHE A 163 -10.34 -17.28 8.46
CA PHE A 163 -11.58 -17.68 7.81
C PHE A 163 -11.85 -19.15 8.06
N VAL A 164 -12.98 -19.48 8.70
CA VAL A 164 -13.34 -20.86 9.08
C VAL A 164 -14.13 -21.55 7.96
N GLY A 165 -14.87 -20.80 7.17
CA GLY A 165 -15.76 -21.28 6.10
C GLY A 165 -17.03 -20.46 6.05
N ALA A 166 -17.97 -20.81 5.16
CA ALA A 166 -19.29 -20.18 5.12
C ALA A 166 -20.35 -21.03 5.82
N THR A 167 -21.39 -20.38 6.32
CA THR A 167 -22.57 -20.97 6.93
C THR A 167 -23.82 -20.26 6.38
N LYS A 168 -24.99 -20.61 6.90
CA LYS A 168 -26.24 -19.90 6.57
C LYS A 168 -26.25 -18.47 7.08
N GLU A 169 -25.48 -18.18 8.12
CA GLU A 169 -25.34 -16.86 8.75
C GLU A 169 -24.31 -15.97 8.05
N GLY A 170 -23.51 -16.52 7.12
CA GLY A 170 -22.46 -15.80 6.40
C GLY A 170 -21.09 -16.45 6.50
N ALA A 171 -20.05 -15.73 6.07
CA ALA A 171 -18.66 -16.12 6.24
C ALA A 171 -18.27 -16.10 7.71
N GLN A 172 -17.83 -17.23 8.23
CA GLN A 172 -17.43 -17.39 9.62
C GLN A 172 -15.94 -17.10 9.81
N PHE A 173 -15.62 -16.30 10.82
CA PHE A 173 -14.24 -15.98 11.19
C PHE A 173 -13.98 -16.35 12.65
N ALA A 174 -12.82 -16.94 12.93
CA ALA A 174 -12.28 -17.11 14.27
C ALA A 174 -11.34 -15.94 14.60
N GLY A 175 -11.22 -15.62 15.89
CA GLY A 175 -10.35 -14.54 16.38
C GLY A 175 -10.95 -13.14 16.31
N LEU A 176 -12.22 -13.01 15.89
CA LEU A 176 -13.00 -11.77 16.01
C LEU A 176 -13.48 -11.56 17.44
N GLY A 177 -13.52 -10.31 17.88
CA GLY A 177 -14.30 -9.92 19.06
C GLY A 177 -15.79 -9.86 18.73
N GLY A 178 -16.64 -10.59 19.43
CA GLY A 178 -18.09 -10.57 19.27
C GLY A 178 -18.60 -11.52 18.18
N TYR A 179 -19.58 -11.05 17.38
CA TYR A 179 -20.28 -11.88 16.40
C TYR A 179 -19.36 -12.37 15.28
N PRO A 180 -19.24 -13.70 15.07
CA PRO A 180 -18.20 -14.26 14.21
C PRO A 180 -18.54 -14.29 12.72
N TYR A 181 -19.77 -13.97 12.33
CA TYR A 181 -20.21 -14.05 10.93
C TYR A 181 -20.23 -12.68 10.27
N ARG A 182 -19.91 -12.67 8.96
CA ARG A 182 -19.93 -11.48 8.10
C ARG A 182 -20.55 -11.82 6.75
N ASN A 183 -21.46 -10.97 6.30
CA ASN A 183 -21.98 -11.01 4.92
C ASN A 183 -21.12 -10.20 3.96
N SER A 184 -21.41 -10.28 2.68
CA SER A 184 -20.76 -9.41 1.69
C SER A 184 -20.98 -7.94 2.06
N LEU A 185 -19.92 -7.15 1.96
CA LEU A 185 -19.79 -5.74 2.33
C LEU A 185 -19.74 -5.45 3.84
N ASP A 186 -19.90 -6.44 4.71
CA ASP A 186 -19.70 -6.24 6.13
C ASP A 186 -18.23 -5.91 6.45
N SER A 187 -18.05 -5.04 7.44
CA SER A 187 -16.73 -4.63 7.91
C SER A 187 -16.10 -5.70 8.80
N LEU A 188 -14.78 -5.80 8.68
CA LEU A 188 -13.92 -6.62 9.51
C LEU A 188 -12.70 -5.80 9.92
N GLU A 189 -12.57 -5.55 11.20
CA GLU A 189 -11.49 -4.73 11.75
C GLU A 189 -10.57 -5.57 12.62
N TYR A 190 -9.30 -5.26 12.58
CA TYR A 190 -8.29 -5.79 13.48
C TYR A 190 -7.28 -4.70 13.81
N SER A 191 -6.78 -4.72 15.04
CA SER A 191 -5.66 -3.89 15.44
C SER A 191 -4.76 -4.65 16.41
N GLY A 192 -3.45 -4.54 16.19
CA GLY A 192 -2.48 -5.23 17.02
C GLY A 192 -1.04 -4.94 16.61
N ARG A 193 -0.10 -5.48 17.38
CA ARG A 193 1.31 -5.43 17.04
C ARG A 193 1.71 -6.68 16.27
N VAL A 194 2.48 -6.52 15.21
CA VAL A 194 3.03 -7.63 14.43
C VAL A 194 4.49 -7.92 14.81
N ASN A 195 5.16 -6.95 15.42
CA ASN A 195 6.41 -7.09 16.17
C ASN A 195 6.47 -5.96 17.23
N PRO A 196 7.52 -5.89 18.10
CA PRO A 196 7.58 -4.89 19.16
C PRO A 196 7.51 -3.43 18.68
N GLN A 197 7.97 -3.14 17.46
CA GLN A 197 8.05 -1.78 16.90
C GLN A 197 7.01 -1.49 15.82
N VAL A 198 6.17 -2.47 15.43
CA VAL A 198 5.19 -2.28 14.37
C VAL A 198 3.79 -2.59 14.84
N PHE A 199 2.92 -1.62 14.70
CA PHE A 199 1.48 -1.73 14.91
C PHE A 199 0.77 -1.75 13.55
N VAL A 200 -0.20 -2.65 13.39
CA VAL A 200 -1.03 -2.75 12.19
C VAL A 200 -2.49 -2.64 12.57
N LYS A 201 -3.20 -1.76 11.89
CA LYS A 201 -4.67 -1.70 11.90
C LYS A 201 -5.17 -2.09 10.52
N LEU A 202 -6.05 -3.07 10.46
CA LEU A 202 -6.73 -3.51 9.25
C LEU A 202 -8.18 -3.04 9.30
N ASP A 203 -8.60 -2.31 8.27
CA ASP A 203 -9.99 -1.93 8.01
C ASP A 203 -10.41 -2.61 6.71
N LEU A 204 -11.04 -3.77 6.83
CA LEU A 204 -11.39 -4.64 5.70
C LEU A 204 -12.91 -4.74 5.51
N ARG A 205 -13.30 -5.13 4.30
CA ARG A 205 -14.66 -5.57 3.98
C ARG A 205 -14.64 -6.93 3.31
N VAL A 206 -15.62 -7.74 3.59
CA VAL A 206 -15.88 -8.99 2.86
C VAL A 206 -16.40 -8.61 1.48
N LEU A 207 -15.63 -8.85 0.42
CA LEU A 207 -16.06 -8.57 -0.95
C LEU A 207 -16.90 -9.71 -1.51
N ASN A 208 -16.46 -10.94 -1.26
CA ASN A 208 -17.16 -12.16 -1.68
C ASN A 208 -16.70 -13.34 -0.82
N TYR A 209 -17.52 -14.40 -0.74
CA TYR A 209 -17.15 -15.64 -0.06
C TYR A 209 -17.87 -16.85 -0.63
N SER A 210 -17.29 -18.02 -0.39
CA SER A 210 -17.83 -19.34 -0.67
C SER A 210 -17.56 -20.26 0.51
N ASP A 211 -17.96 -21.53 0.44
CA ASP A 211 -17.69 -22.51 1.49
C ASP A 211 -16.19 -22.73 1.72
N SER A 212 -15.36 -22.51 0.70
CA SER A 212 -13.92 -22.80 0.74
C SER A 212 -13.01 -21.58 0.71
N SER A 213 -13.53 -20.39 0.40
CA SER A 213 -12.70 -19.18 0.23
C SER A 213 -13.43 -17.91 0.57
N VAL A 214 -12.67 -16.87 0.93
CA VAL A 214 -13.17 -15.51 1.12
C VAL A 214 -12.23 -14.52 0.46
N LEU A 215 -12.80 -13.49 -0.16
CA LEU A 215 -12.09 -12.34 -0.70
C LEU A 215 -12.38 -11.13 0.19
N LEU A 216 -11.32 -10.54 0.70
CA LEU A 216 -11.35 -9.34 1.55
C LEU A 216 -10.62 -8.20 0.84
N GLY A 217 -11.12 -6.98 0.99
CA GLY A 217 -10.46 -5.79 0.47
C GLY A 217 -10.57 -4.63 1.46
N GLY A 218 -9.60 -3.73 1.45
CA GLY A 218 -9.60 -2.57 2.35
C GLY A 218 -8.24 -1.92 2.48
N THR A 219 -7.94 -1.46 3.69
CA THR A 219 -6.68 -0.76 4.02
C THR A 219 -5.98 -1.40 5.21
N ALA A 220 -4.64 -1.41 5.13
CA ALA A 220 -3.74 -1.68 6.24
C ALA A 220 -3.04 -0.37 6.62
N ASN A 221 -3.31 0.14 7.82
CA ASN A 221 -2.54 1.23 8.42
C ASN A 221 -1.39 0.60 9.22
N VAL A 222 -0.16 0.86 8.77
CA VAL A 222 1.08 0.31 9.35
C VAL A 222 1.84 1.45 10.00
N LYS A 223 2.07 1.37 11.32
CA LYS A 223 2.81 2.36 12.10
C LYS A 223 4.09 1.73 12.63
N VAL A 224 5.21 2.33 12.28
CA VAL A 224 6.54 1.97 12.81
C VAL A 224 6.90 2.93 13.93
N GLU A 225 7.16 2.42 15.12
CA GLU A 225 7.59 3.22 16.27
C GLU A 225 9.09 3.55 16.22
N SER A 226 9.45 4.70 16.73
CA SER A 226 10.85 4.98 17.05
C SER A 226 11.30 4.11 18.23
N LEU A 227 12.53 3.63 18.17
CA LEU A 227 13.13 3.02 19.36
C LEU A 227 13.11 4.03 20.50
N PRO A 228 12.79 3.63 21.75
CA PRO A 228 12.94 4.51 22.89
C PRO A 228 14.36 5.05 22.92
N LYS A 229 14.53 6.38 23.06
CA LYS A 229 15.85 6.92 23.33
C LYS A 229 16.36 6.26 24.62
N ALA A 230 17.48 5.56 24.53
CA ALA A 230 18.16 5.07 25.72
C ALA A 230 18.38 6.28 26.62
N THR A 231 17.78 6.28 27.81
CA THR A 231 18.02 7.28 28.84
C THR A 231 19.48 7.08 29.28
N GLN A 232 20.35 7.99 28.90
CA GLN A 232 21.73 8.03 29.38
C GLN A 232 21.75 8.61 30.81
#